data_bd760e14ce2bac54f5331e7990563f5f
#
_entry.id   bd760e14ce2bac54f5331e7990563f5f
#
_cell.length_a   1.000
_cell.length_b   1.000
_cell.length_c   1.000
_cell.angle_alpha   90.00
_cell.angle_beta   90.00
_cell.angle_gamma   90.00
#
_symmetry.space_group_name_H-M   'P 1'
#
loop_
_entity.id
_entity.type
_entity.pdbx_description
1 polymer ?
#
loop_
_entity_poly.entity_id
_entity_poly.type
_entity_poly.pdbx_seq_one_letter_code
_entity_poly.pdbx_strand_id
1 'polypeptide(L)'
;KLPFRMPLRSKMPDYNDLIPGTTKPKKAGGICYFGNDRASGSELWFTNDDMRTHVLIFGSTGSGKTEALVSLAYNSLCQGSGFIYVDGKGDNSLFAKIFSMARTMGREDDLLLINFMTGAKDIIGPQKKRISNTINPFATGSSSMLTQLIVSLMDSSGSSSDGDMWKGRAIAFVEALMKVMVAMRDANHILLDANAIRNYFELDRLEAMSIDHVFIRDGQEAVNMDFLPDVILQPMNNYLKTLPGYNKAKKGKQVSQVLEQHGFITMQLTRVFTSLADTYGHIVRVKMAEVDFKDVVLNRRILIVLLPALEKSPDE
;
A
#
# COMPACT_ATOMS: atom_id res chain seq x y z
N LYS A 1 33.42 -16.36 -15.40
CA LYS A 1 32.39 -17.11 -14.66
C LYS A 1 31.08 -16.37 -14.84
N LEU A 2 30.00 -17.08 -15.22
CA LEU A 2 28.66 -16.49 -15.22
C LEU A 2 28.29 -16.10 -13.79
N PRO A 3 27.60 -14.97 -13.56
CA PRO A 3 27.23 -14.50 -12.23
C PRO A 3 26.08 -15.30 -11.60
N PHE A 4 25.61 -16.36 -12.25
CA PHE A 4 24.51 -17.23 -11.81
C PHE A 4 24.86 -18.70 -12.08
N ARG A 5 24.19 -19.57 -11.34
CA ARG A 5 24.26 -21.01 -11.58
C ARG A 5 23.18 -21.41 -12.58
N MET A 6 23.53 -22.28 -13.51
CA MET A 6 22.55 -22.95 -14.36
C MET A 6 21.76 -23.95 -13.52
N PRO A 7 20.44 -24.09 -13.75
CA PRO A 7 19.65 -25.11 -13.07
C PRO A 7 20.21 -26.49 -13.30
N LEU A 8 20.55 -27.18 -12.24
CA LEU A 8 20.92 -28.58 -12.27
C LEU A 8 19.74 -29.41 -11.76
N ARG A 9 19.62 -30.64 -12.25
CA ARG A 9 18.60 -31.53 -11.71
C ARG A 9 18.92 -31.83 -10.25
N SER A 10 18.03 -31.45 -9.37
CA SER A 10 18.14 -31.80 -7.96
C SER A 10 18.12 -33.31 -7.77
N LYS A 11 18.88 -33.79 -6.78
CA LYS A 11 18.80 -35.19 -6.32
C LYS A 11 17.77 -35.36 -5.22
N MET A 12 17.27 -34.26 -4.68
CA MET A 12 16.30 -34.26 -3.59
C MET A 12 14.91 -34.69 -4.07
N PRO A 13 14.16 -35.43 -3.27
CA PRO A 13 12.75 -35.71 -3.54
C PRO A 13 11.93 -34.44 -3.28
N ASP A 14 10.92 -34.21 -4.13
CA ASP A 14 9.88 -33.22 -3.91
C ASP A 14 8.64 -33.89 -3.36
N TYR A 15 8.42 -33.76 -2.06
CA TYR A 15 7.28 -34.38 -1.40
C TYR A 15 5.93 -33.73 -1.73
N ASN A 16 5.93 -32.55 -2.36
CA ASN A 16 4.71 -31.90 -2.83
C ASN A 16 4.32 -32.33 -4.25
N ASP A 17 5.25 -32.94 -5.01
CA ASP A 17 4.99 -33.46 -6.35
C ASP A 17 5.20 -34.97 -6.40
N LEU A 18 4.10 -35.71 -6.33
CA LEU A 18 4.14 -37.16 -6.35
C LEU A 18 4.08 -37.71 -7.78
N ILE A 19 4.67 -38.88 -8.00
CA ILE A 19 4.49 -39.64 -9.24
C ILE A 19 3.03 -40.06 -9.33
N PRO A 20 2.30 -39.74 -10.43
CA PRO A 20 0.89 -40.09 -10.56
C PRO A 20 0.57 -41.54 -10.22
N GLY A 21 -0.44 -41.75 -9.39
CA GLY A 21 -0.86 -43.11 -8.93
C GLY A 21 0.05 -43.74 -7.90
N THR A 22 1.01 -43.03 -7.30
CA THR A 22 1.92 -43.53 -6.29
C THR A 22 2.07 -42.57 -5.11
N THR A 23 2.63 -43.05 -4.00
CA THR A 23 3.04 -42.22 -2.86
C THR A 23 4.50 -41.79 -2.95
N LYS A 24 5.19 -42.04 -4.07
CA LYS A 24 6.60 -41.75 -4.23
C LYS A 24 6.78 -40.30 -4.77
N PRO A 25 7.62 -39.50 -4.12
CA PRO A 25 7.90 -38.16 -4.59
C PRO A 25 8.72 -38.21 -5.91
N LYS A 26 8.47 -37.27 -6.79
CA LYS A 26 9.34 -36.99 -7.92
C LYS A 26 10.66 -36.36 -7.43
N LYS A 27 11.65 -36.33 -8.28
CA LYS A 27 12.85 -35.53 -8.04
C LYS A 27 12.49 -34.05 -8.13
N ALA A 28 12.95 -33.26 -7.17
CA ALA A 28 12.81 -31.83 -7.22
C ALA A 28 13.48 -31.28 -8.48
N GLY A 29 12.79 -30.44 -9.18
CA GLY A 29 13.23 -29.78 -10.40
C GLY A 29 13.08 -28.27 -10.28
N GLY A 30 13.35 -27.54 -11.35
CA GLY A 30 13.05 -26.13 -11.42
C GLY A 30 14.26 -25.25 -11.71
N ILE A 31 14.00 -23.95 -11.69
CA ILE A 31 14.97 -22.91 -12.08
C ILE A 31 15.35 -21.99 -10.91
N CYS A 32 14.67 -22.13 -9.77
CA CYS A 32 14.96 -21.34 -8.58
C CYS A 32 15.78 -22.17 -7.60
N TYR A 33 17.02 -21.77 -7.38
CA TYR A 33 17.92 -22.40 -6.41
C TYR A 33 17.58 -21.95 -5.01
N PHE A 34 17.26 -22.89 -4.14
CA PHE A 34 16.87 -22.60 -2.76
C PHE A 34 18.02 -22.84 -1.75
N GLY A 35 18.88 -23.75 -2.02
CA GLY A 35 20.01 -24.10 -1.15
C GLY A 35 20.52 -25.52 -1.36
N ASN A 36 21.37 -25.96 -0.44
CA ASN A 36 21.86 -27.33 -0.41
C ASN A 36 21.34 -28.06 0.83
N ASP A 37 20.94 -29.30 0.66
CA ASP A 37 20.68 -30.19 1.80
C ASP A 37 21.96 -30.40 2.61
N ARG A 38 21.88 -30.23 3.92
CA ARG A 38 23.06 -30.31 4.80
C ARG A 38 23.65 -31.72 4.88
N ALA A 39 22.80 -32.75 4.81
CA ALA A 39 23.25 -34.12 4.96
C ALA A 39 23.90 -34.68 3.70
N SER A 40 23.28 -34.44 2.54
CA SER A 40 23.74 -35.00 1.25
C SER A 40 24.57 -34.02 0.41
N GLY A 41 24.56 -32.73 0.74
CA GLY A 41 25.13 -31.68 -0.09
C GLY A 41 24.39 -31.45 -1.42
N SER A 42 23.26 -32.12 -1.63
CA SER A 42 22.48 -32.03 -2.86
C SER A 42 21.80 -30.67 -3.00
N GLU A 43 21.83 -30.12 -4.21
CA GLU A 43 21.17 -28.83 -4.50
C GLU A 43 19.65 -29.02 -4.56
N LEU A 44 18.92 -28.09 -3.94
CA LEU A 44 17.45 -28.03 -3.96
C LEU A 44 17.03 -26.91 -4.91
N TRP A 45 16.24 -27.25 -5.91
CA TRP A 45 15.71 -26.37 -6.91
C TRP A 45 14.18 -26.43 -6.92
N PHE A 46 13.52 -25.29 -7.03
CA PHE A 46 12.07 -25.17 -7.12
C PHE A 46 11.62 -24.74 -8.51
N THR A 47 10.43 -25.17 -8.89
CA THR A 47 9.76 -24.75 -10.11
C THR A 47 9.09 -23.39 -9.91
N ASN A 48 8.65 -22.76 -11.00
CA ASN A 48 7.83 -21.56 -10.94
C ASN A 48 6.48 -21.81 -10.23
N ASP A 49 5.94 -23.02 -10.33
CA ASP A 49 4.68 -23.37 -9.67
C ASP A 49 4.86 -23.44 -8.16
N ASP A 50 5.98 -24.00 -7.69
CA ASP A 50 6.32 -23.98 -6.26
C ASP A 50 6.45 -22.54 -5.74
N MET A 51 7.09 -21.65 -6.52
CA MET A 51 7.31 -20.26 -6.13
C MET A 51 6.06 -19.36 -6.20
N ARG A 52 4.95 -19.85 -6.76
CA ARG A 52 3.64 -19.17 -6.71
C ARG A 52 2.93 -19.37 -5.38
N THR A 53 3.37 -20.32 -4.58
CA THR A 53 2.84 -20.59 -3.24
C THR A 53 3.56 -19.76 -2.20
N HIS A 54 3.05 -19.77 -0.96
CA HIS A 54 3.66 -19.06 0.15
C HIS A 54 4.83 -19.86 0.72
N VAL A 55 5.92 -19.14 1.04
CA VAL A 55 7.08 -19.71 1.73
C VAL A 55 7.21 -19.04 3.08
N LEU A 56 7.33 -19.83 4.14
CA LEU A 56 7.52 -19.35 5.50
C LEU A 56 8.89 -19.77 6.00
N ILE A 57 9.74 -18.78 6.36
CA ILE A 57 11.12 -19.00 6.78
C ILE A 57 11.28 -18.64 8.26
N PHE A 58 11.55 -19.64 9.09
CA PHE A 58 11.83 -19.47 10.51
C PHE A 58 13.33 -19.50 10.79
N GLY A 59 13.74 -18.75 11.79
CA GLY A 59 15.11 -18.78 12.28
C GLY A 59 15.35 -17.71 13.34
N SER A 60 16.28 -17.97 14.24
CA SER A 60 16.77 -17.00 15.22
C SER A 60 17.55 -15.85 14.57
N THR A 61 17.86 -14.83 15.33
CA THR A 61 18.78 -13.75 14.87
C THR A 61 20.14 -14.37 14.50
N GLY A 62 20.68 -13.94 13.36
CA GLY A 62 21.96 -14.48 12.84
C GLY A 62 21.87 -15.82 12.10
N SER A 63 20.69 -16.44 11.98
CA SER A 63 20.52 -17.73 11.29
C SER A 63 20.62 -17.66 9.76
N GLY A 64 20.78 -16.47 9.17
CA GLY A 64 20.92 -16.31 7.72
C GLY A 64 19.60 -16.10 6.96
N LYS A 65 18.48 -15.78 7.62
CA LYS A 65 17.19 -15.53 6.95
C LYS A 65 17.28 -14.47 5.85
N THR A 66 17.91 -13.34 6.15
CA THR A 66 18.09 -12.25 5.19
C THR A 66 18.96 -12.71 4.00
N GLU A 67 20.02 -13.47 4.24
CA GLU A 67 20.86 -13.99 3.16
C GLU A 67 20.11 -14.98 2.26
N ALA A 68 19.21 -15.79 2.83
CA ALA A 68 18.32 -16.66 2.06
C ALA A 68 17.38 -15.85 1.15
N LEU A 69 16.77 -14.79 1.68
CA LEU A 69 15.89 -13.91 0.89
C LEU A 69 16.68 -13.15 -0.20
N VAL A 70 17.87 -12.67 0.09
CA VAL A 70 18.78 -12.04 -0.91
C VAL A 70 19.15 -13.05 -2.01
N SER A 71 19.38 -14.31 -1.65
CA SER A 71 19.64 -15.37 -2.64
C SER A 71 18.45 -15.62 -3.55
N LEU A 72 17.23 -15.63 -3.01
CA LEU A 72 15.99 -15.74 -3.81
C LEU A 72 15.80 -14.54 -4.73
N ALA A 73 16.05 -13.33 -4.24
CA ALA A 73 16.05 -12.11 -5.06
C ALA A 73 17.05 -12.19 -6.21
N TYR A 74 18.26 -12.69 -5.94
CA TYR A 74 19.28 -12.89 -6.96
C TYR A 74 18.84 -13.90 -8.04
N ASN A 75 18.20 -15.00 -7.65
CA ASN A 75 17.60 -15.94 -8.61
C ASN A 75 16.58 -15.26 -9.51
N SER A 76 15.71 -14.40 -8.97
CA SER A 76 14.73 -13.65 -9.76
C SER A 76 15.40 -12.75 -10.80
N LEU A 77 16.47 -12.06 -10.42
CA LEU A 77 17.25 -11.23 -11.35
C LEU A 77 17.89 -12.05 -12.44
N CYS A 78 18.49 -13.22 -12.12
CA CYS A 78 19.09 -14.13 -13.09
C CYS A 78 18.09 -14.62 -14.14
N GLN A 79 16.82 -14.72 -13.78
CA GLN A 79 15.73 -15.14 -14.68
C GLN A 79 15.12 -13.96 -15.44
N GLY A 80 15.64 -12.75 -15.31
CA GLY A 80 15.07 -11.55 -15.91
C GLY A 80 13.72 -11.15 -15.28
N SER A 81 13.42 -11.64 -14.07
CA SER A 81 12.22 -11.27 -13.31
C SER A 81 12.51 -10.09 -12.38
N GLY A 82 11.46 -9.51 -11.82
CA GLY A 82 11.53 -8.54 -10.74
C GLY A 82 11.04 -9.14 -9.43
N PHE A 83 11.03 -8.31 -8.39
CA PHE A 83 10.49 -8.66 -7.08
C PHE A 83 10.15 -7.39 -6.29
N ILE A 84 9.31 -7.55 -5.29
CA ILE A 84 9.04 -6.55 -4.27
C ILE A 84 9.64 -7.08 -2.95
N TYR A 85 10.55 -6.32 -2.36
CA TYR A 85 11.15 -6.64 -1.07
C TYR A 85 10.71 -5.61 -0.04
N VAL A 86 9.98 -6.06 0.97
CA VAL A 86 9.55 -5.21 2.09
C VAL A 86 10.40 -5.55 3.30
N ASP A 87 11.18 -4.58 3.78
CA ASP A 87 12.05 -4.74 4.94
C ASP A 87 11.51 -3.96 6.14
N GLY A 88 10.97 -4.68 7.12
CA GLY A 88 10.49 -4.11 8.38
C GLY A 88 11.62 -3.70 9.35
N LYS A 89 12.86 -4.05 9.05
CA LYS A 89 14.04 -3.67 9.83
C LYS A 89 14.62 -2.32 9.42
N GLY A 90 14.37 -1.92 8.15
CA GLY A 90 14.96 -0.73 7.57
C GLY A 90 16.48 -0.82 7.40
N ASP A 91 17.00 -2.00 7.04
CA ASP A 91 18.44 -2.21 6.92
C ASP A 91 18.98 -1.65 5.59
N ASN A 92 19.72 -0.54 5.68
CA ASN A 92 20.38 0.06 4.52
C ASN A 92 21.37 -0.89 3.82
N SER A 93 21.93 -1.87 4.54
CA SER A 93 22.85 -2.85 3.95
C SER A 93 22.15 -3.76 2.94
N LEU A 94 20.87 -4.07 3.17
CA LEU A 94 20.04 -4.82 2.25
C LEU A 94 19.87 -4.07 0.92
N PHE A 95 19.52 -2.80 1.00
CA PHE A 95 19.40 -1.95 -0.20
C PHE A 95 20.71 -1.94 -1.00
N ALA A 96 21.84 -1.74 -0.33
CA ALA A 96 23.14 -1.73 -0.98
C ALA A 96 23.46 -3.07 -1.69
N LYS A 97 23.13 -4.21 -1.07
CA LYS A 97 23.28 -5.54 -1.68
C LYS A 97 22.42 -5.68 -2.93
N ILE A 98 21.13 -5.35 -2.86
CA ILE A 98 20.21 -5.47 -4.00
C ILE A 98 20.61 -4.51 -5.12
N PHE A 99 20.99 -3.27 -4.78
CA PHE A 99 21.49 -2.30 -5.76
C PHE A 99 22.73 -2.84 -6.49
N SER A 100 23.68 -3.40 -5.76
CA SER A 100 24.90 -4.00 -6.34
C SER A 100 24.58 -5.16 -7.28
N MET A 101 23.62 -6.01 -6.90
CA MET A 101 23.16 -7.12 -7.74
C MET A 101 22.46 -6.61 -9.01
N ALA A 102 21.54 -5.65 -8.88
CA ALA A 102 20.83 -5.05 -10.01
C ALA A 102 21.82 -4.40 -10.98
N ARG A 103 22.81 -3.66 -10.49
CA ARG A 103 23.87 -3.05 -11.29
C ARG A 103 24.71 -4.10 -12.01
N THR A 104 25.08 -5.20 -11.35
CA THR A 104 25.83 -6.30 -11.99
C THR A 104 25.05 -6.91 -13.15
N MET A 105 23.72 -6.87 -13.11
CA MET A 105 22.84 -7.36 -14.16
C MET A 105 22.46 -6.27 -15.19
N GLY A 106 22.98 -5.03 -15.06
CA GLY A 106 22.62 -3.90 -15.91
C GLY A 106 21.15 -3.46 -15.76
N ARG A 107 20.59 -3.60 -14.53
CA ARG A 107 19.19 -3.34 -14.22
C ARG A 107 19.00 -2.28 -13.13
N GLU A 108 19.99 -1.41 -12.93
CA GLU A 108 19.91 -0.32 -11.95
C GLU A 108 18.73 0.64 -12.22
N ASP A 109 18.36 0.84 -13.48
CA ASP A 109 17.24 1.71 -13.85
C ASP A 109 15.86 1.09 -13.54
N ASP A 110 15.81 -0.21 -13.30
CA ASP A 110 14.61 -0.91 -12.87
C ASP A 110 14.37 -0.82 -11.35
N LEU A 111 15.36 -0.32 -10.60
CA LEU A 111 15.31 -0.30 -9.14
C LEU A 111 14.57 0.93 -8.64
N LEU A 112 13.54 0.68 -7.85
CA LEU A 112 12.73 1.68 -7.17
C LEU A 112 12.86 1.47 -5.66
N LEU A 113 12.95 2.58 -4.91
CA LEU A 113 13.05 2.57 -3.46
C LEU A 113 11.94 3.41 -2.85
N ILE A 114 11.10 2.83 -2.00
CA ILE A 114 10.22 3.55 -1.10
C ILE A 114 10.82 3.45 0.30
N ASN A 115 11.26 4.59 0.84
CA ASN A 115 11.95 4.65 2.11
C ASN A 115 11.15 5.44 3.13
N PHE A 116 10.44 4.74 4.01
CA PHE A 116 9.69 5.33 5.12
C PHE A 116 10.58 5.60 6.35
N MET A 117 11.88 5.24 6.29
CA MET A 117 12.87 5.57 7.31
C MET A 117 13.25 7.04 7.21
N THR A 118 12.46 7.91 7.81
CA THR A 118 12.70 9.36 7.78
C THR A 118 13.85 9.79 8.69
N GLY A 119 14.31 8.89 9.57
CA GLY A 119 15.27 9.22 10.62
C GLY A 119 14.66 10.20 11.63
N ALA A 120 15.45 10.63 12.58
CA ALA A 120 15.05 11.59 13.63
C ALA A 120 15.03 13.05 13.14
N LYS A 121 14.94 13.33 11.85
CA LYS A 121 14.98 14.68 11.30
C LYS A 121 13.78 14.95 10.42
N ASP A 122 13.15 16.09 10.66
CA ASP A 122 12.10 16.58 9.76
C ASP A 122 12.66 16.87 8.37
N ILE A 123 11.94 16.39 7.36
CA ILE A 123 12.27 16.66 5.96
C ILE A 123 11.58 17.96 5.56
N ILE A 124 12.30 19.07 5.72
CA ILE A 124 11.80 20.41 5.41
C ILE A 124 12.42 20.91 4.10
N GLY A 125 11.56 21.21 3.13
CA GLY A 125 11.98 21.79 1.85
C GLY A 125 12.59 20.81 0.85
N PRO A 126 13.12 21.34 -0.29
CA PRO A 126 13.69 20.51 -1.34
C PRO A 126 14.96 19.80 -0.88
N GLN A 127 15.00 18.49 -1.06
CA GLN A 127 16.15 17.68 -0.67
C GLN A 127 17.24 17.73 -1.75
N LYS A 128 18.49 17.99 -1.34
CA LYS A 128 19.66 17.95 -2.24
C LYS A 128 19.98 16.54 -2.74
N LYS A 129 19.61 15.51 -1.96
CA LYS A 129 19.77 14.09 -2.33
C LYS A 129 18.41 13.43 -2.22
N ARG A 130 18.06 12.69 -3.24
CA ARG A 130 16.86 11.88 -3.27
C ARG A 130 17.02 10.70 -2.31
N ILE A 131 16.09 10.57 -1.38
CA ILE A 131 16.12 9.52 -0.35
C ILE A 131 15.06 8.44 -0.59
N SER A 132 14.07 8.72 -1.44
CA SER A 132 12.96 7.81 -1.76
C SER A 132 12.36 8.15 -3.10
N ASN A 133 11.80 7.15 -3.76
CA ASN A 133 10.79 7.35 -4.79
C ASN A 133 9.45 7.71 -4.14
N THR A 134 8.54 8.29 -4.91
CA THR A 134 7.22 8.70 -4.47
C THR A 134 6.15 7.71 -4.89
N ILE A 135 5.12 7.59 -4.06
CA ILE A 135 3.97 6.71 -4.28
C ILE A 135 2.69 7.48 -4.02
N ASN A 136 1.65 7.22 -4.81
CA ASN A 136 0.30 7.67 -4.51
C ASN A 136 -0.65 6.47 -4.46
N PRO A 137 -0.98 5.96 -3.27
CA PRO A 137 -1.86 4.80 -3.13
C PRO A 137 -3.30 5.07 -3.58
N PHE A 138 -3.68 6.34 -3.77
CA PHE A 138 -5.02 6.77 -4.18
C PHE A 138 -5.15 7.02 -5.69
N ALA A 139 -4.06 6.96 -6.44
CA ALA A 139 -4.06 7.21 -7.86
C ALA A 139 -4.90 6.21 -8.66
N THR A 140 -4.99 4.98 -8.17
CA THR A 140 -5.71 3.86 -8.80
C THR A 140 -6.51 3.07 -7.76
N GLY A 141 -7.30 2.12 -8.20
CA GLY A 141 -8.12 1.29 -7.33
C GLY A 141 -9.56 1.76 -7.20
N SER A 142 -10.45 0.84 -6.83
CA SER A 142 -11.87 1.13 -6.61
C SER A 142 -12.11 1.85 -5.29
N SER A 143 -13.26 2.49 -5.15
CA SER A 143 -13.67 3.14 -3.89
C SER A 143 -13.65 2.17 -2.70
N SER A 144 -14.07 0.93 -2.91
CA SER A 144 -14.06 -0.10 -1.87
C SER A 144 -12.63 -0.47 -1.44
N MET A 145 -11.70 -0.67 -2.39
CA MET A 145 -10.29 -0.96 -2.08
C MET A 145 -9.64 0.19 -1.29
N LEU A 146 -9.87 1.42 -1.72
CA LEU A 146 -9.30 2.59 -1.05
C LEU A 146 -9.92 2.84 0.32
N THR A 147 -11.21 2.57 0.48
CA THR A 147 -11.86 2.58 1.80
C THR A 147 -11.22 1.54 2.72
N GLN A 148 -11.00 0.31 2.25
CA GLN A 148 -10.32 -0.73 3.03
C GLN A 148 -8.90 -0.34 3.41
N LEU A 149 -8.16 0.31 2.50
CA LEU A 149 -6.83 0.86 2.80
C LEU A 149 -6.89 1.84 3.98
N ILE A 150 -7.79 2.82 3.92
CA ILE A 150 -7.97 3.82 5.00
C ILE A 150 -8.35 3.12 6.32
N VAL A 151 -9.33 2.20 6.26
CA VAL A 151 -9.79 1.44 7.44
C VAL A 151 -8.67 0.61 8.06
N SER A 152 -7.80 0.00 7.25
CA SER A 152 -6.66 -0.78 7.74
C SER A 152 -5.61 0.05 8.47
N LEU A 153 -5.56 1.35 8.19
CA LEU A 153 -4.68 2.31 8.86
C LEU A 153 -5.31 2.93 10.11
N MET A 154 -6.60 2.72 10.34
CA MET A 154 -7.26 3.18 11.56
C MET A 154 -6.89 2.25 12.72
N ASP A 155 -6.53 2.84 13.86
CA ASP A 155 -6.14 2.07 15.04
C ASP A 155 -7.20 1.05 15.48
N SER A 156 -6.71 -0.13 15.82
CA SER A 156 -7.50 -1.17 16.47
C SER A 156 -7.43 -1.07 18.01
N SER A 157 -6.69 -0.10 18.52
CA SER A 157 -6.47 0.06 19.95
C SER A 157 -7.64 0.76 20.65
N GLY A 158 -8.31 0.04 21.49
CA GLY A 158 -9.27 0.55 22.46
C GLY A 158 -10.70 0.12 22.20
N SER A 159 -11.04 -1.08 22.60
CA SER A 159 -12.42 -1.58 22.65
C SER A 159 -13.21 -0.96 23.82
N SER A 160 -13.53 0.34 23.72
CA SER A 160 -14.69 0.85 24.42
C SER A 160 -15.87 0.80 23.45
N SER A 161 -17.06 0.41 23.91
CA SER A 161 -18.29 0.34 23.10
C SER A 161 -18.56 1.65 22.34
N ASP A 162 -18.20 2.78 22.93
CA ASP A 162 -18.36 4.11 22.33
C ASP A 162 -17.34 4.34 21.20
N GLY A 163 -16.10 3.90 21.36
CA GLY A 163 -15.06 4.00 20.33
C GLY A 163 -15.41 3.22 19.06
N ASP A 164 -15.94 2.01 19.21
CA ASP A 164 -16.37 1.18 18.09
C ASP A 164 -17.55 1.80 17.31
N MET A 165 -18.48 2.46 18.01
CA MET A 165 -19.58 3.18 17.37
C MET A 165 -19.06 4.33 16.50
N TRP A 166 -18.16 5.17 17.02
CA TRP A 166 -17.59 6.29 16.28
C TRP A 166 -16.74 5.83 15.09
N LYS A 167 -15.98 4.76 15.28
CA LYS A 167 -15.22 4.12 14.20
C LYS A 167 -16.13 3.61 13.10
N GLY A 168 -17.23 2.94 13.43
CA GLY A 168 -18.22 2.48 12.46
C GLY A 168 -18.81 3.64 11.65
N ARG A 169 -19.13 4.75 12.29
CA ARG A 169 -19.62 5.96 11.62
C ARG A 169 -18.57 6.61 10.72
N ALA A 170 -17.31 6.63 11.15
CA ALA A 170 -16.20 7.14 10.35
C ALA A 170 -15.97 6.27 9.10
N ILE A 171 -16.08 4.96 9.22
CA ILE A 171 -16.00 4.03 8.08
C ILE A 171 -17.13 4.31 7.07
N ALA A 172 -18.37 4.46 7.53
CA ALA A 172 -19.51 4.78 6.67
C ALA A 172 -19.32 6.14 5.95
N PHE A 173 -18.78 7.13 6.64
CA PHE A 173 -18.45 8.42 6.04
C PHE A 173 -17.38 8.30 4.96
N VAL A 174 -16.26 7.62 5.26
CA VAL A 174 -15.17 7.40 4.28
C VAL A 174 -15.67 6.63 3.07
N GLU A 175 -16.49 5.60 3.28
CA GLU A 175 -17.06 4.83 2.17
C GLU A 175 -17.91 5.72 1.25
N ALA A 176 -18.75 6.57 1.83
CA ALA A 176 -19.57 7.50 1.08
C ALA A 176 -18.70 8.53 0.33
N LEU A 177 -17.69 9.10 0.99
CA LEU A 177 -16.80 10.08 0.38
C LEU A 177 -15.95 9.46 -0.75
N MET A 178 -15.40 8.27 -0.53
CA MET A 178 -14.54 7.61 -1.51
C MET A 178 -15.29 7.23 -2.79
N LYS A 179 -16.57 6.91 -2.74
CA LYS A 179 -17.39 6.70 -3.94
C LYS A 179 -17.40 7.93 -4.85
N VAL A 180 -17.60 9.10 -4.26
CA VAL A 180 -17.61 10.36 -5.03
C VAL A 180 -16.19 10.71 -5.51
N MET A 181 -15.20 10.65 -4.62
CA MET A 181 -13.83 11.04 -4.95
C MET A 181 -13.24 10.17 -6.07
N VAL A 182 -13.47 8.86 -6.03
CA VAL A 182 -13.02 7.94 -7.08
C VAL A 182 -13.76 8.21 -8.40
N ALA A 183 -15.06 8.44 -8.37
CA ALA A 183 -15.82 8.78 -9.57
C ALA A 183 -15.30 10.08 -10.22
N MET A 184 -14.99 11.09 -9.43
CA MET A 184 -14.42 12.35 -9.93
C MET A 184 -12.98 12.19 -10.45
N ARG A 185 -12.17 11.32 -9.82
CA ARG A 185 -10.84 10.95 -10.31
C ARG A 185 -10.94 10.23 -11.65
N ASP A 186 -11.79 9.23 -11.75
CA ASP A 186 -11.95 8.40 -12.95
C ASP A 186 -12.54 9.20 -14.13
N ALA A 187 -13.32 10.25 -13.83
CA ALA A 187 -13.76 11.24 -14.80
C ALA A 187 -12.73 12.32 -15.13
N ASN A 188 -11.49 12.21 -14.60
CA ASN A 188 -10.39 13.17 -14.81
C ASN A 188 -10.64 14.60 -14.31
N HIS A 189 -11.55 14.79 -13.36
CA HIS A 189 -11.82 16.10 -12.77
C HIS A 189 -10.88 16.44 -11.62
N ILE A 190 -10.28 15.42 -10.96
CA ILE A 190 -9.33 15.61 -9.87
C ILE A 190 -8.17 14.60 -9.96
N LEU A 191 -7.04 14.99 -9.38
CA LEU A 191 -5.96 14.08 -9.01
C LEU A 191 -6.14 13.77 -7.52
N LEU A 192 -6.38 12.49 -7.20
CA LEU A 192 -6.71 12.06 -5.86
C LEU A 192 -5.44 11.69 -5.09
N ASP A 193 -5.25 12.31 -3.94
CA ASP A 193 -4.22 11.99 -2.94
C ASP A 193 -4.79 12.11 -1.53
N ALA A 194 -4.00 11.75 -0.52
CA ALA A 194 -4.44 11.81 0.88
C ALA A 194 -4.84 13.23 1.31
N ASN A 195 -4.14 14.25 0.84
CA ASN A 195 -4.44 15.64 1.18
C ASN A 195 -5.74 16.11 0.51
N ALA A 196 -5.95 15.73 -0.75
CA ALA A 196 -7.20 16.02 -1.45
C ALA A 196 -8.40 15.41 -0.70
N ILE A 197 -8.31 14.14 -0.26
CA ILE A 197 -9.38 13.49 0.51
C ILE A 197 -9.67 14.26 1.80
N ARG A 198 -8.64 14.62 2.57
CA ARG A 198 -8.78 15.35 3.83
C ARG A 198 -9.50 16.69 3.65
N ASN A 199 -9.25 17.41 2.56
CA ASN A 199 -9.90 18.69 2.28
C ASN A 199 -11.42 18.58 2.06
N TYR A 200 -11.94 17.38 1.75
CA TYR A 200 -13.37 17.14 1.59
C TYR A 200 -14.05 16.61 2.87
N PHE A 201 -13.44 16.73 4.03
CA PHE A 201 -14.08 16.47 5.31
C PHE A 201 -15.00 17.61 5.75
N GLU A 202 -14.89 18.79 5.15
CA GLU A 202 -15.71 19.94 5.47
C GLU A 202 -17.18 19.71 5.08
N LEU A 203 -18.09 19.96 6.04
CA LEU A 203 -19.50 19.70 5.87
C LEU A 203 -20.10 20.49 4.68
N ASP A 204 -19.67 21.73 4.49
CA ASP A 204 -20.14 22.59 3.39
C ASP A 204 -19.84 21.98 2.01
N ARG A 205 -18.69 21.33 1.84
CA ARG A 205 -18.34 20.61 0.61
C ARG A 205 -19.21 19.38 0.39
N LEU A 206 -19.51 18.65 1.47
CA LEU A 206 -20.40 17.47 1.41
C LEU A 206 -21.82 17.88 1.07
N GLU A 207 -22.32 19.00 1.64
CA GLU A 207 -23.62 19.57 1.31
C GLU A 207 -23.68 20.05 -0.15
N ALA A 208 -22.63 20.68 -0.65
CA ALA A 208 -22.57 21.08 -2.06
C ALA A 208 -22.69 19.87 -3.00
N MET A 209 -21.98 18.78 -2.72
CA MET A 209 -22.08 17.55 -3.51
C MET A 209 -23.47 16.92 -3.44
N SER A 210 -24.04 16.86 -2.23
CA SER A 210 -25.30 16.15 -1.97
C SER A 210 -26.54 16.93 -2.37
N ILE A 211 -26.52 18.27 -2.26
CA ILE A 211 -27.69 19.13 -2.44
C ILE A 211 -27.69 19.82 -3.79
N ASP A 212 -26.53 20.42 -4.15
CA ASP A 212 -26.41 21.21 -5.37
C ASP A 212 -25.85 20.41 -6.54
N HIS A 213 -25.38 19.18 -6.29
CA HIS A 213 -24.64 18.38 -7.26
C HIS A 213 -23.43 19.13 -7.82
N VAL A 214 -22.71 19.84 -6.95
CA VAL A 214 -21.53 20.62 -7.28
C VAL A 214 -20.32 20.13 -6.53
N PHE A 215 -19.26 19.82 -7.25
CA PHE A 215 -17.97 19.43 -6.70
C PHE A 215 -17.05 20.65 -6.67
N ILE A 216 -16.78 21.16 -5.48
CA ILE A 216 -15.93 22.35 -5.26
C ILE A 216 -14.48 21.91 -5.36
N ARG A 217 -13.67 22.60 -6.19
CA ARG A 217 -12.24 22.34 -6.35
C ARG A 217 -11.43 23.55 -5.88
N ASP A 218 -10.35 23.30 -5.14
CA ASP A 218 -9.48 24.38 -4.67
C ASP A 218 -8.72 25.01 -5.83
N GLY A 219 -8.90 26.33 -6.02
CA GLY A 219 -8.23 27.08 -7.07
C GLY A 219 -8.66 26.78 -8.51
N GLN A 220 -9.76 26.05 -8.69
CA GLN A 220 -10.31 25.72 -10.01
C GLN A 220 -11.83 25.92 -10.02
N GLU A 221 -12.40 25.96 -11.22
CA GLU A 221 -13.87 26.01 -11.36
C GLU A 221 -14.51 24.76 -10.75
N ALA A 222 -15.65 24.94 -10.10
CA ALA A 222 -16.45 23.85 -9.57
C ALA A 222 -17.01 23.00 -10.73
N VAL A 223 -17.20 21.72 -10.48
CA VAL A 223 -17.71 20.78 -11.48
C VAL A 223 -19.16 20.43 -11.16
N ASN A 224 -20.05 20.54 -12.14
CA ASN A 224 -21.41 19.98 -12.03
C ASN A 224 -21.33 18.46 -12.06
N MET A 225 -22.00 17.81 -11.12
CA MET A 225 -21.96 16.35 -10.90
C MET A 225 -23.16 15.60 -11.49
N ASP A 226 -24.03 16.26 -12.25
CA ASP A 226 -25.24 15.64 -12.84
C ASP A 226 -24.92 14.52 -13.85
N PHE A 227 -23.66 14.42 -14.29
CA PHE A 227 -23.19 13.31 -15.12
C PHE A 227 -23.01 12.00 -14.33
N LEU A 228 -22.95 12.07 -12.99
CA LEU A 228 -22.78 10.88 -12.15
C LEU A 228 -24.13 10.20 -11.90
N PRO A 229 -24.17 8.87 -11.93
CA PRO A 229 -25.35 8.12 -11.51
C PRO A 229 -25.71 8.40 -10.03
N ASP A 230 -26.98 8.46 -9.72
CA ASP A 230 -27.49 8.70 -8.35
C ASP A 230 -26.89 7.76 -7.31
N VAL A 231 -26.59 6.53 -7.70
CA VAL A 231 -25.97 5.51 -6.83
C VAL A 231 -24.62 5.95 -6.24
N ILE A 232 -23.93 6.88 -6.89
CA ILE A 232 -22.64 7.43 -6.42
C ILE A 232 -22.87 8.42 -5.28
N LEU A 233 -23.90 9.27 -5.37
CA LEU A 233 -24.23 10.30 -4.37
C LEU A 233 -25.11 9.79 -3.22
N GLN A 234 -25.85 8.71 -3.44
CA GLN A 234 -26.79 8.18 -2.46
C GLN A 234 -26.16 7.85 -1.09
N PRO A 235 -24.96 7.23 -1.00
CA PRO A 235 -24.31 7.00 0.31
C PRO A 235 -24.00 8.29 1.04
N MET A 236 -23.57 9.36 0.34
CA MET A 236 -23.34 10.67 0.95
C MET A 236 -24.64 11.29 1.46
N ASN A 237 -25.70 11.22 0.67
CA ASN A 237 -27.02 11.68 1.08
C ASN A 237 -27.52 10.93 2.33
N ASN A 238 -27.28 9.62 2.39
CA ASN A 238 -27.65 8.81 3.55
C ASN A 238 -26.79 9.18 4.77
N TYR A 239 -25.48 9.34 4.59
CA TYR A 239 -24.59 9.76 5.68
C TYR A 239 -25.06 11.08 6.31
N LEU A 240 -25.32 12.12 5.53
CA LEU A 240 -25.78 13.40 6.05
C LEU A 240 -27.08 13.26 6.85
N LYS A 241 -28.03 12.43 6.40
CA LYS A 241 -29.27 12.16 7.13
C LYS A 241 -29.07 11.45 8.46
N THR A 242 -27.95 10.76 8.67
CA THR A 242 -27.64 10.10 9.95
C THR A 242 -27.14 11.07 11.01
N LEU A 243 -26.76 12.30 10.63
CA LEU A 243 -26.32 13.31 11.57
C LEU A 243 -27.51 13.88 12.35
N PRO A 244 -27.56 13.74 13.70
CA PRO A 244 -28.68 14.20 14.49
C PRO A 244 -28.93 15.70 14.33
N GLY A 245 -30.13 16.08 13.96
CA GLY A 245 -30.53 17.48 13.74
C GLY A 245 -30.20 18.02 12.35
N TYR A 246 -29.68 17.20 11.45
CA TYR A 246 -29.39 17.62 10.08
C TYR A 246 -30.65 18.00 9.33
N ASN A 247 -30.61 19.16 8.68
CA ASN A 247 -31.73 19.66 7.88
C ASN A 247 -31.24 20.18 6.52
N LYS A 248 -31.64 19.49 5.44
CA LYS A 248 -31.27 19.85 4.08
C LYS A 248 -31.60 21.31 3.72
N ALA A 249 -32.73 21.85 4.25
CA ALA A 249 -33.12 23.23 4.00
C ALA A 249 -32.27 24.28 4.70
N LYS A 250 -31.44 23.87 5.66
CA LYS A 250 -30.51 24.74 6.40
C LYS A 250 -29.06 24.58 5.93
N LYS A 251 -28.85 24.29 4.66
CA LYS A 251 -27.51 24.19 4.07
C LYS A 251 -26.65 25.39 4.47
N GLY A 252 -25.41 25.14 4.90
CA GLY A 252 -24.45 26.16 5.35
C GLY A 252 -24.80 26.83 6.67
N LYS A 253 -25.93 26.48 7.30
CA LYS A 253 -26.42 27.03 8.59
C LYS A 253 -26.98 25.92 9.49
N GLN A 254 -26.31 24.75 9.52
CA GLN A 254 -26.70 23.64 10.36
C GLN A 254 -26.56 23.99 11.85
N VAL A 255 -27.33 23.33 12.69
CA VAL A 255 -27.24 23.49 14.15
C VAL A 255 -25.88 22.95 14.68
N SER A 256 -25.41 23.47 15.80
CA SER A 256 -24.12 23.09 16.40
C SER A 256 -23.98 21.58 16.61
N GLN A 257 -25.07 20.92 16.98
CA GLN A 257 -25.09 19.46 17.15
C GLN A 257 -24.65 18.68 15.90
N VAL A 258 -25.05 19.12 14.70
CA VAL A 258 -24.64 18.50 13.43
C VAL A 258 -23.14 18.66 13.23
N LEU A 259 -22.61 19.87 13.46
CA LEU A 259 -21.18 20.18 13.32
C LEU A 259 -20.33 19.37 14.29
N GLU A 260 -20.77 19.29 15.56
CA GLU A 260 -20.08 18.51 16.60
C GLU A 260 -20.04 17.01 16.25
N GLN A 261 -21.18 16.44 15.86
CA GLN A 261 -21.27 15.03 15.49
C GLN A 261 -20.39 14.70 14.27
N HIS A 262 -20.44 15.53 13.25
CA HIS A 262 -19.57 15.39 12.09
C HIS A 262 -18.08 15.56 12.48
N GLY A 263 -17.76 16.51 13.36
CA GLY A 263 -16.43 16.71 13.92
C GLY A 263 -15.90 15.48 14.65
N PHE A 264 -16.69 14.84 15.51
CA PHE A 264 -16.30 13.59 16.17
C PHE A 264 -16.03 12.45 15.19
N ILE A 265 -16.80 12.34 14.11
CA ILE A 265 -16.63 11.34 13.08
C ILE A 265 -15.31 11.57 12.32
N THR A 266 -15.05 12.81 11.88
CA THR A 266 -13.83 13.15 11.13
C THR A 266 -12.59 13.08 11.98
N MET A 267 -12.69 13.34 13.28
CA MET A 267 -11.58 13.22 14.24
C MET A 267 -11.00 11.79 14.27
N GLN A 268 -11.82 10.76 14.09
CA GLN A 268 -11.35 9.35 14.00
C GLN A 268 -10.40 9.13 12.82
N LEU A 269 -10.49 9.95 11.79
CA LEU A 269 -9.69 9.86 10.58
C LEU A 269 -8.44 10.75 10.62
N THR A 270 -8.39 11.71 11.54
CA THR A 270 -7.34 12.73 11.59
C THR A 270 -5.95 12.09 11.68
N ARG A 271 -5.77 11.08 12.53
CA ARG A 271 -4.47 10.42 12.70
C ARG A 271 -3.98 9.75 11.43
N VAL A 272 -4.86 9.04 10.72
CA VAL A 272 -4.54 8.37 9.45
C VAL A 272 -4.05 9.39 8.41
N PHE A 273 -4.80 10.47 8.24
CA PHE A 273 -4.48 11.47 7.22
C PHE A 273 -3.32 12.38 7.62
N THR A 274 -3.10 12.62 8.92
CA THR A 274 -1.88 13.28 9.40
C THR A 274 -0.65 12.42 9.11
N SER A 275 -0.73 11.12 9.37
CA SER A 275 0.37 10.21 9.03
C SER A 275 0.66 10.22 7.53
N LEU A 276 -0.35 10.01 6.69
CA LEU A 276 -0.18 9.93 5.24
C LEU A 276 0.21 11.27 4.60
N ALA A 277 -0.44 12.37 4.99
CA ALA A 277 -0.25 13.65 4.31
C ALA A 277 0.90 14.49 4.90
N ASP A 278 1.18 14.36 6.18
CA ASP A 278 2.16 15.19 6.88
C ASP A 278 3.44 14.40 7.23
N THR A 279 3.37 13.32 7.99
CA THR A 279 4.56 12.55 8.40
C THR A 279 5.27 11.93 7.20
N TYR A 280 4.53 11.24 6.34
CA TYR A 280 5.06 10.60 5.13
C TYR A 280 4.75 11.40 3.86
N GLY A 281 4.39 12.68 3.99
CA GLY A 281 3.98 13.54 2.88
C GLY A 281 5.02 13.66 1.78
N HIS A 282 6.31 13.63 2.13
CA HIS A 282 7.41 13.66 1.16
C HIS A 282 7.45 12.41 0.25
N ILE A 283 6.79 11.31 0.62
CA ILE A 283 6.68 10.08 -0.15
C ILE A 283 5.30 9.94 -0.77
N VAL A 284 4.23 10.22 0.01
CA VAL A 284 2.85 9.83 -0.30
C VAL A 284 1.97 10.99 -0.80
N ARG A 285 2.36 12.25 -0.52
CA ARG A 285 1.58 13.46 -0.85
C ARG A 285 1.70 13.92 -2.31
N VAL A 286 2.18 13.08 -3.19
CA VAL A 286 2.45 13.43 -4.59
C VAL A 286 1.28 13.00 -5.46
N LYS A 287 0.69 13.93 -6.20
CA LYS A 287 -0.42 13.65 -7.12
C LYS A 287 -0.01 12.71 -8.24
N MET A 288 1.19 12.91 -8.79
CA MET A 288 1.78 12.05 -9.81
C MET A 288 3.00 11.35 -9.20
N ALA A 289 2.82 10.09 -8.87
CA ALA A 289 3.85 9.27 -8.23
C ALA A 289 4.77 8.62 -9.26
N GLU A 290 5.99 8.32 -8.84
CA GLU A 290 6.99 7.63 -9.65
C GLU A 290 6.81 6.13 -9.65
N VAL A 291 6.29 5.59 -8.55
CA VAL A 291 6.02 4.16 -8.40
C VAL A 291 4.57 3.89 -8.77
N ASP A 292 4.38 3.18 -9.87
CA ASP A 292 3.13 2.56 -10.25
C ASP A 292 3.25 1.04 -10.03
N PHE A 293 2.43 0.47 -9.15
CA PHE A 293 2.45 -0.97 -8.87
C PHE A 293 2.12 -1.82 -10.09
N LYS A 294 1.30 -1.32 -11.00
CA LYS A 294 1.02 -2.02 -12.26
C LYS A 294 2.28 -2.13 -13.10
N ASP A 295 3.05 -1.03 -13.21
CA ASP A 295 4.35 -1.02 -13.90
C ASP A 295 5.35 -1.95 -13.21
N VAL A 296 5.43 -1.88 -11.87
CA VAL A 296 6.32 -2.75 -11.08
C VAL A 296 6.09 -4.23 -11.38
N VAL A 297 4.84 -4.66 -11.39
CA VAL A 297 4.48 -6.08 -11.60
C VAL A 297 4.63 -6.48 -13.07
N LEU A 298 4.04 -5.71 -13.99
CA LEU A 298 4.00 -6.09 -15.42
C LEU A 298 5.35 -5.94 -16.11
N ASN A 299 6.14 -4.93 -15.75
CA ASN A 299 7.45 -4.66 -16.32
C ASN A 299 8.60 -5.24 -15.48
N ARG A 300 8.28 -6.10 -14.50
CA ARG A 300 9.29 -6.84 -13.72
C ARG A 300 10.30 -5.94 -13.05
N ARG A 301 9.85 -4.78 -12.49
CA ARG A 301 10.69 -3.85 -11.75
C ARG A 301 11.17 -4.46 -10.44
N ILE A 302 12.17 -3.84 -9.86
CA ILE A 302 12.72 -4.18 -8.55
C ILE A 302 12.27 -3.10 -7.59
N LEU A 303 11.37 -3.43 -6.67
CA LEU A 303 10.88 -2.48 -5.68
C LEU A 303 11.36 -2.88 -4.28
N ILE A 304 12.03 -1.95 -3.59
CA ILE A 304 12.41 -2.10 -2.20
C ILE A 304 11.60 -1.12 -1.37
N VAL A 305 11.01 -1.61 -0.29
CA VAL A 305 10.25 -0.83 0.67
C VAL A 305 10.90 -0.98 2.05
N LEU A 306 11.41 0.12 2.60
CA LEU A 306 11.98 0.16 3.94
C LEU A 306 10.97 0.74 4.91
N LEU A 307 10.61 -0.03 5.94
CA LEU A 307 9.61 0.35 6.95
C LEU A 307 10.29 0.54 8.32
N PRO A 308 9.89 1.55 9.12
CA PRO A 308 10.43 1.82 10.46
C PRO A 308 9.78 0.95 11.54
N ALA A 309 9.59 -0.35 11.30
CA ALA A 309 8.86 -1.22 12.23
C ALA A 309 9.53 -1.38 13.61
N LEU A 310 10.85 -1.14 13.70
CA LEU A 310 11.59 -1.19 14.97
C LEU A 310 11.69 0.18 15.67
N GLU A 311 11.36 1.27 14.98
CA GLU A 311 11.40 2.63 15.55
C GLU A 311 10.07 2.99 16.22
N LYS A 312 9.01 2.24 15.95
CA LYS A 312 7.72 2.42 16.62
C LYS A 312 7.75 1.75 17.97
N SER A 313 7.37 2.52 19.00
CA SER A 313 7.10 2.01 20.33
C SER A 313 5.98 0.96 20.25
N PRO A 314 5.99 -0.07 21.13
CA PRO A 314 4.89 -1.04 21.22
C PRO A 314 3.52 -0.39 21.51
N ASP A 315 3.51 0.85 21.99
CA ASP A 315 2.32 1.63 22.33
C ASP A 315 1.87 2.57 21.19
N GLU A 316 2.57 2.59 20.08
CA GLU A 316 2.25 3.25 18.81
C GLU A 316 2.00 2.23 17.69
#